data_b770bd29bd2e3a7e809dd1bc1a3a23db
#
_entry.id   b770bd29bd2e3a7e809dd1bc1a3a23db
#
_cell.length_a   1.000
_cell.length_b   1.000
_cell.length_c   1.000
_cell.angle_alpha   90.00
_cell.angle_beta   90.00
_cell.angle_gamma   90.00
#
_symmetry.space_group_name_H-M   'P 1'
#
loop_
_entity.id
_entity.type
_entity.pdbx_description
1 polymer ?
#
loop_
_entity_poly.entity_id
_entity_poly.type
_entity_poly.pdbx_seq_one_letter_code
_entity_poly.pdbx_strand_id
1 'polypeptide(L)'
;MIYVSAIVKAHVPCEFCGSSDGATIYTDHKFCFVCEKFTWLDEKEEGGRSMSSKHLPVIPESEMEIRPLKARGITSDTCRKYGYHLSKSDFGQPIQVADYHKDGHVIFQKTRDREKNFIVRGKKDNIFFGQHLFSTGKKLIITEGEIDCLTVSQLQDNKYPVVSIPFGCRSAKDVFKAQVDWLSGFDEVIVMFDMDEAGQEAVKSVSGILPPHKLKIATLPMKDPNECLLNGKADEVIRAIWQAREYRPDGIINAKDLKEEFFSQEAEIPSYSFPWAEDLTKMTMGIRKGEMLLLTAGTGIGKSTMAREIAFKLKMQDNMKVGMVMLEENKNKTLRDLLSNAVAKPLHLLWNTIDKEELKPVYDAVFGDGGFCLYDHFGSIEGNNLLEKIRFLITGEGCDFVIFDHVSIAVSGLDESSVNERKAIDMLMTKLRALVEETGAGIVVVSHLRKGDTKTVPFEQGGTISLDDLRGSGTLKQIPDTILALERNQQADDEDMKNTLKLRVLKCRFTGNTGLAGYLRFNKSTNTIEDVDPLEIQSDKEEDSKCPF
;
A
#
# COMPACT_ATOMS: atom_id res chain seq x y z
N MET A 1 14.47 -39.95 2.08
CA MET A 1 13.11 -40.49 1.93
C MET A 1 12.16 -39.46 2.52
N ILE A 2 11.37 -38.84 1.68
CA ILE A 2 10.28 -37.96 2.15
C ILE A 2 9.26 -38.93 2.77
N TYR A 3 9.08 -38.91 4.08
CA TYR A 3 7.96 -39.57 4.73
C TYR A 3 6.69 -38.86 4.30
N VAL A 4 6.03 -39.40 3.28
CA VAL A 4 4.68 -38.99 2.92
C VAL A 4 3.76 -39.74 3.86
N SER A 5 3.20 -39.08 4.87
CA SER A 5 2.19 -39.65 5.75
C SER A 5 1.01 -40.11 4.92
N ALA A 6 0.67 -41.41 4.96
CA ALA A 6 -0.46 -41.94 4.20
C ALA A 6 -1.79 -41.57 4.87
N ILE A 7 -2.82 -41.27 4.07
CA ILE A 7 -4.16 -41.00 4.59
C ILE A 7 -4.75 -42.31 5.11
N VAL A 8 -5.14 -42.33 6.38
CA VAL A 8 -5.81 -43.44 7.04
C VAL A 8 -7.34 -43.28 6.87
N LYS A 9 -7.86 -42.06 7.09
CA LYS A 9 -9.28 -41.78 6.95
C LYS A 9 -9.51 -40.29 6.64
N ALA A 10 -10.20 -40.02 5.54
CA ALA A 10 -10.60 -38.66 5.16
C ALA A 10 -12.05 -38.37 5.61
N HIS A 11 -12.43 -37.11 5.61
CA HIS A 11 -13.77 -36.62 5.93
C HIS A 11 -14.29 -37.10 7.31
N VAL A 12 -13.51 -36.85 8.35
CA VAL A 12 -13.91 -37.12 9.74
C VAL A 12 -14.29 -35.83 10.49
N PRO A 13 -15.14 -35.95 11.53
CA PRO A 13 -15.48 -34.79 12.34
C PRO A 13 -14.26 -34.19 13.04
N CYS A 14 -14.25 -32.85 13.14
CA CYS A 14 -13.26 -32.11 13.89
C CYS A 14 -13.81 -31.74 15.27
N GLU A 15 -13.16 -32.21 16.32
CA GLU A 15 -13.51 -31.94 17.72
C GLU A 15 -13.23 -30.49 18.17
N PHE A 16 -12.43 -29.73 17.41
CA PHE A 16 -12.08 -28.35 17.74
C PHE A 16 -13.04 -27.31 17.16
N CYS A 17 -13.49 -27.49 15.91
CA CYS A 17 -14.39 -26.55 15.24
C CYS A 17 -15.79 -27.08 14.99
N GLY A 18 -16.08 -28.35 15.34
CA GLY A 18 -17.39 -28.97 15.16
C GLY A 18 -17.76 -29.29 13.71
N SER A 19 -16.87 -29.11 12.75
CA SER A 19 -17.12 -29.54 11.36
C SER A 19 -17.34 -31.05 11.30
N SER A 20 -18.36 -31.49 10.58
CA SER A 20 -18.75 -32.91 10.48
C SER A 20 -17.79 -33.76 9.63
N ASP A 21 -17.03 -33.12 8.72
CA ASP A 21 -16.22 -33.78 7.69
C ASP A 21 -14.91 -33.04 7.36
N GLY A 22 -14.59 -31.98 8.08
CA GLY A 22 -13.46 -31.09 7.79
C GLY A 22 -12.07 -31.63 8.14
N ALA A 23 -11.94 -32.80 8.79
CA ALA A 23 -10.66 -33.32 9.19
C ALA A 23 -10.28 -34.60 8.44
N THR A 24 -8.98 -34.85 8.32
CA THR A 24 -8.37 -36.05 7.76
C THR A 24 -7.37 -36.64 8.74
N ILE A 25 -7.43 -37.96 8.94
CA ILE A 25 -6.50 -38.73 9.76
C ILE A 25 -5.43 -39.32 8.86
N TYR A 26 -4.19 -39.02 9.15
CA TYR A 26 -3.00 -39.59 8.53
C TYR A 26 -2.41 -40.67 9.44
N THR A 27 -1.38 -41.35 9.00
CA THR A 27 -0.73 -42.42 9.77
C THR A 27 -0.11 -41.96 11.08
N ASP A 28 0.23 -40.68 11.20
CA ASP A 28 0.97 -40.06 12.30
C ASP A 28 0.27 -38.84 12.91
N HIS A 29 -0.71 -38.24 12.21
CA HIS A 29 -1.40 -37.05 12.67
C HIS A 29 -2.83 -36.94 12.16
N LYS A 30 -3.60 -35.98 12.73
CA LYS A 30 -4.91 -35.52 12.29
C LYS A 30 -4.83 -34.06 11.91
N PHE A 31 -5.32 -33.68 10.73
CA PHE A 31 -5.36 -32.30 10.27
C PHE A 31 -6.78 -31.92 9.86
N CYS A 32 -7.25 -30.76 10.33
CA CYS A 32 -8.54 -30.20 9.95
C CYS A 32 -8.35 -29.07 8.94
N PHE A 33 -8.94 -29.19 7.75
CA PHE A 33 -8.85 -28.19 6.68
C PHE A 33 -9.78 -26.99 6.90
N VAL A 34 -10.71 -27.05 7.87
CA VAL A 34 -11.62 -25.94 8.17
C VAL A 34 -11.05 -24.98 9.21
N CYS A 35 -10.41 -25.48 10.26
CA CYS A 35 -9.81 -24.65 11.31
C CYS A 35 -8.28 -24.74 11.37
N GLU A 36 -7.68 -25.41 10.39
CA GLU A 36 -6.22 -25.60 10.23
C GLU A 36 -5.52 -26.21 11.46
N LYS A 37 -6.31 -26.88 12.33
CA LYS A 37 -5.76 -27.52 13.53
C LYS A 37 -5.04 -28.80 13.16
N PHE A 38 -3.79 -28.91 13.60
CA PHE A 38 -2.93 -30.07 13.48
C PHE A 38 -2.80 -30.76 14.82
N THR A 39 -2.93 -32.10 14.88
CA THR A 39 -2.82 -32.91 16.11
C THR A 39 -2.08 -34.20 15.80
N TRP A 40 -1.00 -34.51 16.50
CA TRP A 40 -0.32 -35.79 16.38
C TRP A 40 -1.19 -36.90 16.96
N LEU A 41 -1.19 -38.09 16.34
CA LEU A 41 -1.83 -39.30 16.88
C LEU A 41 -0.79 -40.00 17.75
N ASP A 42 -1.02 -40.04 19.05
CA ASP A 42 -0.20 -40.82 19.96
C ASP A 42 -0.36 -42.33 19.67
N GLU A 43 0.73 -43.05 19.55
CA GLU A 43 0.70 -44.52 19.53
C GLU A 43 0.10 -45.04 20.84
N LYS A 44 -0.82 -45.99 20.74
CA LYS A 44 -1.65 -46.56 21.80
C LYS A 44 -0.87 -46.88 23.07
N GLU A 45 -1.49 -46.51 24.20
CA GLU A 45 -1.17 -46.98 25.54
C GLU A 45 -1.15 -48.51 25.62
N GLU A 46 0.03 -49.10 25.89
CA GLU A 46 0.16 -50.30 26.71
C GLU A 46 1.26 -50.06 27.74
N GLY A 47 0.86 -49.90 29.01
CA GLY A 47 1.73 -49.94 30.17
C GLY A 47 2.27 -48.60 30.63
N GLY A 48 1.65 -48.02 31.65
CA GLY A 48 1.95 -46.74 32.26
C GLY A 48 3.42 -46.45 32.53
N ARG A 49 3.91 -45.44 31.87
CA ARG A 49 4.93 -44.49 32.33
C ARG A 49 4.70 -43.20 31.54
N SER A 50 4.38 -42.13 32.23
CA SER A 50 4.46 -40.76 31.72
C SER A 50 5.82 -40.56 31.06
N MET A 51 5.90 -40.56 29.72
CA MET A 51 7.09 -40.12 29.01
C MET A 51 7.07 -38.59 29.02
N SER A 52 7.77 -37.99 29.99
CA SER A 52 8.30 -36.65 29.86
C SER A 52 8.98 -36.52 28.49
N SER A 53 8.73 -35.45 27.74
CA SER A 53 9.40 -35.13 26.47
C SER A 53 10.91 -35.34 26.64
N LYS A 54 11.46 -36.47 26.15
CA LYS A 54 12.90 -36.74 26.24
C LYS A 54 13.61 -35.80 25.30
N HIS A 55 14.13 -34.71 25.83
CA HIS A 55 15.11 -33.89 25.10
C HIS A 55 16.31 -34.79 24.77
N LEU A 56 16.79 -34.71 23.53
CA LEU A 56 18.06 -35.36 23.18
C LEU A 56 19.16 -34.85 24.14
N PRO A 57 20.00 -35.71 24.71
CA PRO A 57 21.07 -35.27 25.60
C PRO A 57 22.06 -34.36 24.85
N VAL A 58 22.69 -33.45 25.56
CA VAL A 58 23.83 -32.69 25.03
C VAL A 58 24.97 -33.59 24.70
N ILE A 59 25.72 -33.30 23.64
CA ILE A 59 26.95 -34.04 23.26
C ILE A 59 28.02 -33.66 24.26
N PRO A 60 28.70 -34.65 24.92
CA PRO A 60 29.74 -34.35 25.89
C PRO A 60 30.96 -33.75 25.20
N GLU A 61 31.70 -32.90 25.93
CA GLU A 61 32.91 -32.24 25.42
C GLU A 61 33.97 -33.22 24.87
N SER A 62 34.07 -34.42 25.45
CA SER A 62 34.96 -35.47 25.00
C SER A 62 34.69 -36.02 23.59
N GLU A 63 33.50 -35.77 23.06
CA GLU A 63 33.05 -36.15 21.69
C GLU A 63 33.10 -34.98 20.72
N MET A 64 33.59 -33.82 21.14
CA MET A 64 33.64 -32.60 20.35
C MET A 64 35.08 -32.14 20.14
N GLU A 65 35.30 -31.48 19.00
CA GLU A 65 36.63 -30.98 18.62
C GLU A 65 36.53 -29.53 18.11
N ILE A 66 37.43 -28.67 18.57
CA ILE A 66 37.57 -27.32 18.07
C ILE A 66 38.51 -27.29 16.87
N ARG A 67 37.99 -26.94 15.71
CA ARG A 67 38.78 -26.76 14.48
C ARG A 67 38.33 -25.47 13.75
N PRO A 68 39.22 -24.90 12.92
CA PRO A 68 38.82 -23.79 12.06
C PRO A 68 37.77 -24.23 11.01
N LEU A 69 36.79 -23.38 10.75
CA LEU A 69 35.80 -23.61 9.70
C LEU A 69 36.34 -23.03 8.39
N LYS A 70 37.26 -23.73 7.73
CA LYS A 70 37.98 -23.22 6.54
C LYS A 70 37.05 -22.73 5.43
N ALA A 71 35.97 -23.46 5.17
CA ALA A 71 34.98 -23.08 4.13
C ALA A 71 34.18 -21.82 4.50
N ARG A 72 34.26 -21.34 5.73
CA ARG A 72 33.61 -20.15 6.24
C ARG A 72 34.60 -19.04 6.60
N GLY A 73 35.89 -19.29 6.48
CA GLY A 73 36.93 -18.34 6.86
C GLY A 73 37.03 -18.09 8.37
N ILE A 74 36.51 -18.98 9.21
CA ILE A 74 36.48 -18.81 10.68
C ILE A 74 37.68 -19.56 11.32
N THR A 75 38.37 -18.86 12.22
CA THR A 75 39.55 -19.41 12.93
C THR A 75 39.18 -20.31 14.11
N SER A 76 40.11 -21.16 14.53
CA SER A 76 39.94 -22.01 15.73
C SER A 76 39.79 -21.18 17.02
N ASP A 77 40.45 -20.03 17.12
CA ASP A 77 40.37 -19.18 18.30
C ASP A 77 38.99 -18.57 18.48
N THR A 78 38.35 -18.13 17.38
CA THR A 78 36.98 -17.70 17.40
C THR A 78 36.02 -18.83 17.78
N CYS A 79 36.19 -20.02 17.20
CA CYS A 79 35.39 -21.19 17.57
C CYS A 79 35.55 -21.52 19.07
N ARG A 80 36.78 -21.47 19.60
CA ARG A 80 37.07 -21.76 21.02
C ARG A 80 36.40 -20.75 21.95
N LYS A 81 36.48 -19.48 21.61
CA LYS A 81 35.84 -18.40 22.41
C LYS A 81 34.35 -18.64 22.60
N TYR A 82 33.65 -19.04 21.54
CA TYR A 82 32.20 -19.16 21.53
C TYR A 82 31.64 -20.55 21.86
N GLY A 83 32.50 -21.57 22.07
CA GLY A 83 32.03 -22.94 22.23
C GLY A 83 31.38 -23.48 20.95
N TYR A 84 32.05 -23.28 19.79
CA TYR A 84 31.61 -23.80 18.51
C TYR A 84 32.50 -24.97 18.07
N HIS A 85 31.91 -26.16 17.95
CA HIS A 85 32.62 -27.41 17.82
C HIS A 85 32.26 -28.16 16.55
N LEU A 86 33.09 -29.14 16.20
CA LEU A 86 32.77 -30.19 15.26
C LEU A 86 32.58 -31.51 16.05
N SER A 87 31.60 -32.28 15.64
CA SER A 87 31.32 -33.61 16.22
C SER A 87 30.75 -34.55 15.16
N LYS A 88 30.25 -35.68 15.57
CA LYS A 88 29.53 -36.64 14.73
C LYS A 88 28.11 -36.80 15.24
N SER A 89 27.17 -36.91 14.30
CA SER A 89 25.79 -37.27 14.62
C SER A 89 25.70 -38.70 15.16
N ASP A 90 24.54 -39.06 15.70
CA ASP A 90 24.28 -40.44 16.17
C ASP A 90 24.43 -41.50 15.04
N PHE A 91 24.47 -41.04 13.79
CA PHE A 91 24.71 -41.87 12.58
C PHE A 91 26.16 -41.73 12.05
N GLY A 92 27.06 -41.13 12.80
CA GLY A 92 28.47 -40.97 12.44
C GLY A 92 28.77 -39.87 11.40
N GLN A 93 27.77 -39.08 10.97
CA GLN A 93 27.97 -38.01 10.01
C GLN A 93 28.55 -36.75 10.68
N PRO A 94 29.44 -36.00 10.01
CA PRO A 94 30.00 -34.77 10.56
C PRO A 94 28.94 -33.71 10.79
N ILE A 95 28.93 -33.14 11.98
CA ILE A 95 28.03 -32.03 12.37
C ILE A 95 28.83 -30.91 13.03
N GLN A 96 28.28 -29.70 12.95
CA GLN A 96 28.71 -28.53 13.70
C GLN A 96 27.80 -28.38 14.93
N VAL A 97 28.38 -27.96 16.06
CA VAL A 97 27.70 -27.87 17.35
C VAL A 97 27.96 -26.50 17.95
N ALA A 98 26.91 -25.77 18.24
CA ALA A 98 26.95 -24.49 18.94
C ALA A 98 26.42 -24.68 20.36
N ASP A 99 27.22 -24.33 21.36
CA ASP A 99 26.87 -24.42 22.78
C ASP A 99 26.18 -23.18 23.28
N TYR A 100 25.02 -23.36 23.93
CA TYR A 100 24.28 -22.29 24.58
C TYR A 100 24.38 -22.42 26.10
N HIS A 101 24.94 -21.38 26.73
CA HIS A 101 25.28 -21.38 28.14
C HIS A 101 24.37 -20.51 28.97
N LYS A 102 24.02 -20.98 30.16
CA LYS A 102 23.35 -20.22 31.20
C LYS A 102 23.94 -20.62 32.56
N ASP A 103 24.22 -19.63 33.40
CA ASP A 103 24.78 -19.83 34.75
C ASP A 103 26.07 -20.72 34.74
N GLY A 104 26.90 -20.55 33.73
CA GLY A 104 28.18 -21.30 33.58
C GLY A 104 28.05 -22.71 33.01
N HIS A 105 26.85 -23.18 32.67
CA HIS A 105 26.59 -24.52 32.16
C HIS A 105 26.00 -24.49 30.74
N VAL A 106 26.34 -25.50 29.92
CA VAL A 106 25.67 -25.74 28.64
C VAL A 106 24.26 -26.27 28.91
N ILE A 107 23.22 -25.48 28.56
CA ILE A 107 21.81 -25.87 28.78
C ILE A 107 21.22 -26.55 27.55
N PHE A 108 21.66 -26.13 26.37
CA PHE A 108 21.32 -26.80 25.11
C PHE A 108 22.40 -26.56 24.06
N GLN A 109 22.34 -27.38 23.03
CA GLN A 109 23.21 -27.32 21.87
C GLN A 109 22.36 -27.26 20.61
N LYS A 110 22.77 -26.45 19.64
CA LYS A 110 22.22 -26.46 18.29
C LYS A 110 23.21 -27.10 17.35
N THR A 111 22.82 -28.21 16.73
CA THR A 111 23.64 -28.93 15.79
C THR A 111 23.20 -28.64 14.36
N ARG A 112 24.16 -28.63 13.43
CA ARG A 112 23.95 -28.39 12.00
C ARG A 112 24.72 -29.42 11.18
N ASP A 113 24.03 -30.11 10.27
CA ASP A 113 24.66 -31.03 9.32
C ASP A 113 25.11 -30.31 8.02
N ARG A 114 25.62 -31.06 7.06
CA ARG A 114 26.07 -30.55 5.76
C ARG A 114 24.92 -30.05 4.88
N GLU A 115 23.73 -30.60 5.07
CA GLU A 115 22.51 -30.28 4.32
C GLU A 115 21.77 -29.09 4.93
N LYS A 116 22.34 -28.46 5.99
CA LYS A 116 21.77 -27.36 6.76
C LYS A 116 20.52 -27.74 7.59
N ASN A 117 20.34 -29.01 7.93
CA ASN A 117 19.35 -29.41 8.92
C ASN A 117 19.82 -29.07 10.33
N PHE A 118 18.92 -28.60 11.16
CA PHE A 118 19.20 -28.18 12.54
C PHE A 118 18.49 -29.11 13.52
N ILE A 119 19.21 -29.55 14.56
CA ILE A 119 18.66 -30.32 15.68
C ILE A 119 19.05 -29.59 16.97
N VAL A 120 18.12 -29.53 17.92
CA VAL A 120 18.38 -28.98 19.25
C VAL A 120 18.48 -30.13 20.27
N ARG A 121 19.58 -30.17 21.03
CA ARG A 121 19.84 -31.10 22.13
C ARG A 121 19.84 -30.35 23.45
N GLY A 122 19.29 -30.93 24.51
CA GLY A 122 19.10 -30.25 25.79
C GLY A 122 17.80 -29.47 25.88
N LYS A 123 17.65 -28.66 26.90
CA LYS A 123 16.42 -27.88 27.18
C LYS A 123 16.48 -26.52 26.48
N LYS A 124 15.65 -26.31 25.47
CA LYS A 124 15.54 -25.01 24.78
C LYS A 124 15.26 -23.87 25.74
N ASP A 125 15.94 -22.74 25.54
CA ASP A 125 15.71 -21.49 26.25
C ASP A 125 15.87 -20.30 25.29
N ASN A 126 15.26 -19.18 25.61
CA ASN A 126 15.34 -17.94 24.84
C ASN A 126 16.56 -17.11 25.26
N ILE A 127 17.75 -17.62 24.97
CA ILE A 127 19.04 -16.95 25.21
C ILE A 127 19.80 -16.80 23.90
N PHE A 128 20.66 -15.79 23.81
CA PHE A 128 21.51 -15.60 22.63
C PHE A 128 22.71 -16.54 22.65
N PHE A 129 23.15 -16.96 21.47
CA PHE A 129 24.44 -17.62 21.32
C PHE A 129 25.58 -16.66 21.67
N GLY A 130 26.50 -17.09 22.54
CA GLY A 130 27.59 -16.24 23.03
C GLY A 130 27.18 -15.24 24.12
N GLN A 131 25.93 -15.24 24.61
CA GLN A 131 25.46 -14.32 25.66
C GLN A 131 26.30 -14.40 26.94
N HIS A 132 26.73 -15.57 27.34
CA HIS A 132 27.53 -15.84 28.55
C HIS A 132 28.88 -15.13 28.55
N LEU A 133 29.39 -14.69 27.40
CA LEU A 133 30.71 -14.04 27.26
C LEU A 133 30.65 -12.54 27.65
N PHE A 134 29.46 -11.98 27.76
CA PHE A 134 29.27 -10.53 27.92
C PHE A 134 28.17 -10.23 28.92
N SER A 135 28.39 -9.25 29.79
CA SER A 135 27.38 -8.77 30.73
C SER A 135 26.92 -7.34 30.45
N THR A 136 27.84 -6.50 30.01
CA THR A 136 27.59 -5.07 29.71
C THR A 136 28.56 -4.60 28.63
N GLY A 137 28.30 -3.42 28.05
CA GLY A 137 29.22 -2.80 27.10
C GLY A 137 28.61 -1.57 26.38
N LYS A 138 29.46 -0.85 25.66
CA LYS A 138 29.00 0.29 24.85
C LYS A 138 28.14 -0.15 23.66
N LYS A 139 28.56 -1.21 22.97
CA LYS A 139 27.86 -1.73 21.79
C LYS A 139 27.71 -3.24 21.87
N LEU A 140 26.53 -3.73 21.58
CA LEU A 140 26.24 -5.15 21.36
C LEU A 140 25.79 -5.32 19.91
N ILE A 141 26.38 -6.29 19.21
CA ILE A 141 25.93 -6.65 17.85
C ILE A 141 25.17 -7.95 17.95
N ILE A 142 23.99 -8.01 17.32
CA ILE A 142 23.14 -9.21 17.29
C ILE A 142 22.94 -9.61 15.84
N THR A 143 23.44 -10.80 15.48
CA THR A 143 23.31 -11.41 14.16
C THR A 143 22.18 -12.44 14.13
N GLU A 144 21.79 -12.89 12.94
CA GLU A 144 20.77 -13.92 12.80
C GLU A 144 21.32 -15.32 13.14
N GLY A 145 22.48 -15.69 12.58
CA GLY A 145 23.07 -17.01 12.69
C GLY A 145 24.35 -17.05 13.52
N GLU A 146 24.69 -18.24 14.04
CA GLU A 146 25.93 -18.47 14.80
C GLU A 146 27.18 -18.21 13.95
N ILE A 147 27.16 -18.59 12.67
CA ILE A 147 28.28 -18.36 11.73
C ILE A 147 28.54 -16.86 11.54
N ASP A 148 27.47 -16.07 11.46
CA ASP A 148 27.55 -14.61 11.32
C ASP A 148 28.07 -13.96 12.61
N CYS A 149 27.65 -14.47 13.76
CA CYS A 149 28.18 -14.09 15.06
C CYS A 149 29.70 -14.32 15.13
N LEU A 150 30.15 -15.53 14.77
CA LEU A 150 31.58 -15.85 14.72
C LEU A 150 32.32 -14.95 13.73
N THR A 151 31.74 -14.71 12.56
CA THR A 151 32.33 -13.84 11.54
C THR A 151 32.53 -12.43 12.06
N VAL A 152 31.47 -11.81 12.56
CA VAL A 152 31.52 -10.42 13.06
C VAL A 152 32.46 -10.29 14.25
N SER A 153 32.47 -11.29 15.16
CA SER A 153 33.40 -11.29 16.29
C SER A 153 34.87 -11.39 15.83
N GLN A 154 35.15 -12.27 14.88
CA GLN A 154 36.50 -12.45 14.31
C GLN A 154 36.99 -11.16 13.61
N LEU A 155 36.12 -10.50 12.83
CA LEU A 155 36.44 -9.24 12.16
C LEU A 155 36.74 -8.10 13.12
N GLN A 156 36.37 -8.23 14.39
CA GLN A 156 36.66 -7.31 15.47
C GLN A 156 37.73 -7.87 16.45
N ASP A 157 38.60 -8.75 15.99
CA ASP A 157 39.68 -9.43 16.78
C ASP A 157 39.14 -10.15 18.03
N ASN A 158 37.90 -10.59 18.01
CA ASN A 158 37.19 -11.21 19.13
C ASN A 158 37.12 -10.32 20.41
N LYS A 159 37.17 -8.99 20.29
CA LYS A 159 37.24 -8.08 21.45
C LYS A 159 35.89 -7.56 21.91
N TYR A 160 34.95 -7.38 20.99
CA TYR A 160 33.70 -6.69 21.26
C TYR A 160 32.51 -7.66 21.37
N PRO A 161 31.41 -7.23 22.06
CA PRO A 161 30.23 -8.06 22.22
C PRO A 161 29.50 -8.33 20.90
N VAL A 162 29.43 -9.60 20.54
CA VAL A 162 28.64 -10.10 19.39
C VAL A 162 27.91 -11.35 19.83
N VAL A 163 26.62 -11.46 19.52
CA VAL A 163 25.77 -12.61 19.81
C VAL A 163 24.87 -12.92 18.62
N SER A 164 24.22 -14.09 18.61
CA SER A 164 23.17 -14.35 17.62
C SER A 164 21.89 -14.91 18.24
N ILE A 165 20.78 -14.76 17.52
CA ILE A 165 19.50 -15.37 17.91
C ILE A 165 19.57 -16.89 17.75
N PRO A 166 18.88 -17.68 18.64
CA PRO A 166 19.07 -19.14 18.66
C PRO A 166 18.32 -19.88 17.56
N PHE A 167 17.13 -19.45 17.18
CA PHE A 167 16.20 -20.23 16.35
C PHE A 167 15.74 -19.50 15.08
N GLY A 168 16.60 -18.60 14.53
CA GLY A 168 16.33 -17.80 13.33
C GLY A 168 15.31 -16.67 13.56
N CYS A 169 15.02 -15.93 12.51
CA CYS A 169 14.23 -14.69 12.52
C CYS A 169 12.90 -14.78 13.27
N ARG A 170 12.17 -15.89 13.17
CA ARG A 170 10.87 -16.07 13.83
C ARG A 170 10.95 -16.02 15.36
N SER A 171 12.08 -16.38 15.94
CA SER A 171 12.30 -16.36 17.39
C SER A 171 12.80 -15.02 17.92
N ALA A 172 13.19 -14.08 17.06
CA ALA A 172 13.84 -12.84 17.43
C ALA A 172 13.04 -12.06 18.49
N LYS A 173 11.75 -11.88 18.26
CA LYS A 173 10.85 -11.14 19.18
C LYS A 173 10.81 -11.75 20.58
N ASP A 174 10.72 -13.06 20.67
CA ASP A 174 10.59 -13.76 21.97
C ASP A 174 11.91 -13.75 22.73
N VAL A 175 13.04 -13.92 22.04
CA VAL A 175 14.37 -13.82 22.64
C VAL A 175 14.65 -12.41 23.15
N PHE A 176 14.35 -11.37 22.35
CA PHE A 176 14.54 -9.99 22.76
C PHE A 176 13.69 -9.64 23.99
N LYS A 177 12.43 -10.09 24.04
CA LYS A 177 11.55 -9.91 25.21
C LYS A 177 12.08 -10.64 26.45
N ALA A 178 12.55 -11.89 26.29
CA ALA A 178 13.08 -12.68 27.39
C ALA A 178 14.38 -12.10 27.96
N GLN A 179 15.16 -11.40 27.14
CA GLN A 179 16.49 -10.89 27.47
C GLN A 179 16.54 -9.36 27.60
N VAL A 180 15.39 -8.68 27.74
CA VAL A 180 15.32 -7.20 27.77
C VAL A 180 16.19 -6.59 28.86
N ASP A 181 16.26 -7.21 30.04
CA ASP A 181 17.07 -6.75 31.17
C ASP A 181 18.57 -6.86 30.84
N TRP A 182 19.00 -7.97 30.26
CA TRP A 182 20.38 -8.16 29.84
C TRP A 182 20.75 -7.19 28.71
N LEU A 183 19.88 -7.00 27.73
CA LEU A 183 20.05 -6.03 26.64
C LEU A 183 20.17 -4.59 27.17
N SER A 184 19.51 -4.28 28.30
CA SER A 184 19.62 -2.95 28.92
C SER A 184 20.99 -2.65 29.47
N GLY A 185 21.87 -3.63 29.71
CA GLY A 185 23.26 -3.46 30.10
C GLY A 185 24.18 -2.87 29.03
N PHE A 186 23.70 -2.69 27.78
CA PHE A 186 24.48 -2.11 26.69
C PHE A 186 23.95 -0.72 26.34
N ASP A 187 24.84 0.22 25.96
CA ASP A 187 24.42 1.58 25.57
C ASP A 187 23.72 1.55 24.20
N GLU A 188 24.24 0.76 23.24
CA GLU A 188 23.69 0.59 21.90
C GLU A 188 23.57 -0.91 21.58
N VAL A 189 22.43 -1.30 20.99
CA VAL A 189 22.20 -2.64 20.45
C VAL A 189 22.07 -2.54 18.94
N ILE A 190 23.01 -3.15 18.21
CA ILE A 190 23.05 -3.12 16.74
C ILE A 190 22.54 -4.45 16.22
N VAL A 191 21.42 -4.44 15.54
CA VAL A 191 20.87 -5.62 14.85
C VAL A 191 21.47 -5.69 13.45
N MET A 192 22.08 -6.83 13.12
CA MET A 192 22.68 -7.14 11.83
C MET A 192 22.14 -8.49 11.35
N PHE A 193 20.87 -8.50 10.93
CA PHE A 193 20.19 -9.67 10.39
C PHE A 193 20.41 -9.79 8.88
N ASP A 194 20.03 -10.93 8.29
CA ASP A 194 20.13 -11.15 6.87
C ASP A 194 19.38 -10.08 6.07
N MET A 195 19.91 -9.70 4.91
CA MET A 195 19.33 -8.67 4.03
C MET A 195 18.17 -9.21 3.17
N ASP A 196 17.60 -10.35 3.53
CA ASP A 196 16.40 -10.88 2.88
C ASP A 196 15.10 -10.43 3.60
N GLU A 197 13.94 -10.76 3.01
CA GLU A 197 12.63 -10.34 3.51
C GLU A 197 12.39 -10.80 4.96
N ALA A 198 12.79 -12.03 5.30
CA ALA A 198 12.61 -12.60 6.64
C ALA A 198 13.44 -11.85 7.69
N GLY A 199 14.69 -11.49 7.36
CA GLY A 199 15.56 -10.69 8.22
C GLY A 199 15.00 -9.28 8.44
N GLN A 200 14.46 -8.62 7.40
CA GLN A 200 13.85 -7.31 7.51
C GLN A 200 12.56 -7.33 8.35
N GLU A 201 11.74 -8.37 8.21
CA GLU A 201 10.55 -8.56 9.06
C GLU A 201 10.92 -8.78 10.53
N ALA A 202 11.99 -9.55 10.78
CA ALA A 202 12.51 -9.74 12.13
C ALA A 202 12.99 -8.43 12.76
N VAL A 203 13.67 -7.56 12.01
CA VAL A 203 14.04 -6.20 12.45
C VAL A 203 12.79 -5.43 12.90
N LYS A 204 11.73 -5.41 12.09
CA LYS A 204 10.45 -4.76 12.44
C LYS A 204 9.85 -5.34 13.72
N SER A 205 9.94 -6.66 13.90
CA SER A 205 9.35 -7.36 15.06
C SER A 205 10.04 -7.03 16.39
N VAL A 206 11.33 -6.69 16.40
CA VAL A 206 12.11 -6.34 17.59
C VAL A 206 12.21 -4.85 17.86
N SER A 207 11.88 -4.01 16.90
CA SER A 207 12.07 -2.55 16.95
C SER A 207 11.32 -1.85 18.09
N GLY A 208 10.18 -2.40 18.52
CA GLY A 208 9.38 -1.84 19.62
C GLY A 208 9.73 -2.37 21.01
N ILE A 209 10.75 -3.25 21.15
CA ILE A 209 11.09 -3.87 22.43
C ILE A 209 12.07 -3.01 23.25
N LEU A 210 13.01 -2.38 22.57
CA LEU A 210 14.00 -1.47 23.18
C LEU A 210 13.65 -0.02 22.85
N PRO A 211 14.12 0.93 23.69
CA PRO A 211 13.99 2.35 23.37
C PRO A 211 14.60 2.69 21.99
N PRO A 212 13.95 3.53 21.16
CA PRO A 212 14.40 3.78 19.78
C PRO A 212 15.86 4.23 19.65
N HIS A 213 16.34 5.08 20.57
CA HIS A 213 17.74 5.55 20.58
C HIS A 213 18.76 4.44 20.88
N LYS A 214 18.31 3.31 21.46
CA LYS A 214 19.18 2.21 21.85
C LYS A 214 19.32 1.16 20.74
N LEU A 215 18.28 0.98 19.92
CA LEU A 215 18.28 0.02 18.84
C LEU A 215 18.75 0.67 17.54
N LYS A 216 19.80 0.09 16.95
CA LYS A 216 20.33 0.51 15.64
C LYS A 216 20.34 -0.66 14.68
N ILE A 217 20.21 -0.36 13.39
CA ILE A 217 20.21 -1.36 12.31
C ILE A 217 21.45 -1.18 11.46
N ALA A 218 22.19 -2.25 11.26
CA ALA A 218 23.32 -2.31 10.34
C ALA A 218 22.86 -2.91 9.01
N THR A 219 23.12 -2.22 7.91
CA THR A 219 22.80 -2.67 6.56
C THR A 219 24.04 -3.16 5.86
N LEU A 220 24.00 -4.36 5.29
CA LEU A 220 25.12 -5.00 4.59
C LEU A 220 24.96 -4.89 3.07
N PRO A 221 26.06 -4.88 2.30
CA PRO A 221 26.02 -4.88 0.84
C PRO A 221 25.78 -6.28 0.23
N MET A 222 25.70 -7.33 1.05
CA MET A 222 25.43 -8.71 0.68
C MET A 222 24.43 -9.31 1.66
N LYS A 223 24.04 -10.58 1.45
CA LYS A 223 22.99 -11.22 2.25
C LYS A 223 23.32 -11.24 3.75
N ASP A 224 24.52 -11.70 4.11
CA ASP A 224 24.93 -11.90 5.49
C ASP A 224 26.42 -11.54 5.71
N PRO A 225 26.88 -11.39 6.98
CA PRO A 225 28.28 -11.06 7.29
C PRO A 225 29.29 -12.09 6.78
N ASN A 226 28.94 -13.38 6.79
CA ASN A 226 29.86 -14.42 6.32
C ASN A 226 30.03 -14.39 4.81
N GLU A 227 28.99 -14.09 4.07
CA GLU A 227 29.08 -13.86 2.62
C GLU A 227 29.96 -12.65 2.30
N CYS A 228 29.84 -11.55 3.07
CA CYS A 228 30.74 -10.42 2.95
C CYS A 228 32.22 -10.79 3.16
N LEU A 229 32.52 -11.58 4.20
CA LEU A 229 33.88 -12.06 4.48
C LEU A 229 34.45 -12.88 3.32
N LEU A 230 33.68 -13.87 2.84
CA LEU A 230 34.10 -14.77 1.76
C LEU A 230 34.31 -14.07 0.41
N ASN A 231 33.63 -12.94 0.18
CA ASN A 231 33.76 -12.12 -1.02
C ASN A 231 34.73 -10.93 -0.87
N GLY A 232 35.59 -10.92 0.18
CA GLY A 232 36.59 -9.88 0.38
C GLY A 232 36.04 -8.52 0.82
N LYS A 233 34.80 -8.46 1.31
CA LYS A 233 34.12 -7.25 1.79
C LYS A 233 34.08 -7.12 3.31
N ALA A 234 35.10 -7.63 3.99
CA ALA A 234 35.21 -7.60 5.46
C ALA A 234 35.11 -6.17 6.03
N ASP A 235 35.75 -5.20 5.37
CA ASP A 235 35.71 -3.79 5.78
C ASP A 235 34.31 -3.18 5.73
N GLU A 236 33.44 -3.67 4.82
CA GLU A 236 32.07 -3.21 4.73
C GLU A 236 31.23 -3.65 5.94
N VAL A 237 31.50 -4.82 6.50
CA VAL A 237 30.85 -5.30 7.74
C VAL A 237 31.22 -4.37 8.91
N ILE A 238 32.51 -4.01 9.04
CA ILE A 238 32.96 -3.08 10.08
C ILE A 238 32.34 -1.70 9.86
N ARG A 239 32.33 -1.24 8.61
CA ARG A 239 31.71 0.05 8.26
C ARG A 239 30.20 0.07 8.59
N ALA A 240 29.47 -1.00 8.32
CA ALA A 240 28.05 -1.14 8.63
C ALA A 240 27.78 -1.02 10.14
N ILE A 241 28.66 -1.56 11.00
CA ILE A 241 28.56 -1.42 12.45
C ILE A 241 28.65 0.06 12.87
N TRP A 242 29.62 0.79 12.30
CA TRP A 242 29.83 2.21 12.64
C TRP A 242 28.77 3.15 12.03
N GLN A 243 28.20 2.76 10.90
CA GLN A 243 27.16 3.50 10.18
C GLN A 243 25.75 3.05 10.57
N ALA A 244 25.60 2.14 11.54
CA ALA A 244 24.30 1.66 11.98
C ALA A 244 23.40 2.82 12.41
N ARG A 245 22.17 2.85 11.88
CA ARG A 245 21.21 3.93 12.08
C ARG A 245 20.11 3.50 13.03
N GLU A 246 19.54 4.45 13.76
CA GLU A 246 18.34 4.20 14.55
C GLU A 246 17.23 3.62 13.66
N TYR A 247 16.54 2.61 14.18
CA TYR A 247 15.36 2.11 13.49
C TYR A 247 14.29 3.20 13.46
N ARG A 248 13.79 3.47 12.29
CA ARG A 248 12.63 4.35 12.10
C ARG A 248 11.52 3.54 11.46
N PRO A 249 10.30 3.56 12.03
CA PRO A 249 9.14 2.97 11.38
C PRO A 249 8.95 3.52 9.96
N ASP A 250 8.39 2.70 9.08
CA ASP A 250 8.08 3.12 7.71
C ASP A 250 7.29 4.45 7.71
N GLY A 251 7.67 5.37 6.86
CA GLY A 251 7.04 6.68 6.74
C GLY A 251 7.62 7.79 7.66
N ILE A 252 8.56 7.48 8.58
CA ILE A 252 9.25 8.50 9.37
C ILE A 252 10.60 8.82 8.74
N ILE A 253 10.70 9.98 8.11
CA ILE A 253 11.91 10.46 7.43
C ILE A 253 12.42 11.72 8.15
N ASN A 254 13.74 11.83 8.31
CA ASN A 254 14.33 13.06 8.84
C ASN A 254 14.54 14.07 7.71
N ALA A 255 13.98 15.26 7.86
CA ALA A 255 14.08 16.32 6.85
C ALA A 255 15.52 16.65 6.42
N LYS A 256 16.52 16.49 7.33
CA LYS A 256 17.94 16.68 6.97
C LYS A 256 18.44 15.70 5.91
N ASP A 257 17.87 14.48 5.89
CA ASP A 257 18.28 13.42 4.99
C ASP A 257 17.69 13.61 3.58
N LEU A 258 16.68 14.50 3.44
CA LEU A 258 16.00 14.84 2.18
C LEU A 258 16.63 16.03 1.43
N LYS A 259 17.65 16.69 1.98
CA LYS A 259 18.18 17.94 1.43
C LYS A 259 18.57 17.82 -0.05
N GLU A 260 19.37 16.81 -0.40
CA GLU A 260 19.86 16.64 -1.77
C GLU A 260 18.71 16.27 -2.72
N GLU A 261 17.81 15.39 -2.28
CA GLU A 261 16.61 15.00 -3.02
C GLU A 261 15.68 16.20 -3.24
N PHE A 262 15.43 16.98 -2.20
CA PHE A 262 14.55 18.16 -2.25
C PHE A 262 15.03 19.21 -3.24
N PHE A 263 16.34 19.50 -3.27
CA PHE A 263 16.90 20.47 -4.21
C PHE A 263 17.24 19.90 -5.58
N SER A 264 17.26 18.56 -5.75
CA SER A 264 17.41 17.91 -7.03
C SER A 264 16.08 17.67 -7.75
N GLN A 265 14.96 17.76 -7.04
CA GLN A 265 13.64 17.69 -7.66
C GLN A 265 13.50 18.87 -8.62
N GLU A 266 13.47 18.56 -9.91
CA GLU A 266 13.11 19.53 -10.93
C GLU A 266 11.69 20.02 -10.68
N ALA A 267 11.57 21.35 -10.77
CA ALA A 267 10.38 22.18 -10.94
C ALA A 267 8.98 21.54 -10.80
N GLU A 268 8.12 22.35 -10.20
CA GLU A 268 6.66 22.38 -10.19
C GLU A 268 5.93 21.21 -10.87
N ILE A 269 5.09 20.52 -10.11
CA ILE A 269 4.14 19.55 -10.67
C ILE A 269 3.40 20.22 -11.83
N PRO A 270 3.46 19.69 -13.06
CA PRO A 270 2.81 20.32 -14.21
C PRO A 270 1.32 20.57 -13.95
N SER A 271 0.88 21.77 -14.25
CA SER A 271 -0.50 22.18 -14.10
C SER A 271 -1.13 22.37 -15.48
N TYR A 272 -2.35 21.88 -15.64
CA TYR A 272 -3.10 21.90 -16.89
C TYR A 272 -4.31 22.82 -16.73
N SER A 273 -4.50 23.73 -17.69
CA SER A 273 -5.64 24.65 -17.68
C SER A 273 -6.97 23.90 -17.82
N PHE A 274 -8.04 24.50 -17.32
CA PHE A 274 -9.38 24.03 -17.65
C PHE A 274 -9.73 24.37 -19.11
N PRO A 275 -10.67 23.65 -19.74
CA PRO A 275 -11.06 23.92 -21.13
C PRO A 275 -11.78 25.27 -21.31
N TRP A 276 -12.28 25.84 -20.25
CA TRP A 276 -13.02 27.11 -20.18
C TRP A 276 -12.74 27.83 -18.87
N ALA A 277 -13.28 29.04 -18.71
CA ALA A 277 -13.16 29.89 -17.52
C ALA A 277 -11.70 30.13 -17.13
N GLU A 278 -10.99 31.02 -17.84
CA GLU A 278 -9.61 31.38 -17.53
C GLU A 278 -9.41 31.75 -16.06
N ASP A 279 -10.40 32.42 -15.46
CA ASP A 279 -10.38 32.79 -14.04
C ASP A 279 -10.41 31.57 -13.12
N LEU A 280 -11.08 30.48 -13.52
CA LEU A 280 -11.00 29.22 -12.79
C LEU A 280 -9.56 28.68 -12.74
N THR A 281 -8.89 28.71 -13.90
CA THR A 281 -7.48 28.31 -13.98
C THR A 281 -6.58 29.20 -13.11
N LYS A 282 -6.80 30.52 -13.12
CA LYS A 282 -6.06 31.46 -12.25
C LYS A 282 -6.35 31.21 -10.77
N MET A 283 -7.62 30.98 -10.40
CA MET A 283 -8.01 30.74 -9.01
C MET A 283 -7.45 29.45 -8.43
N THR A 284 -7.36 28.39 -9.25
CA THR A 284 -6.95 27.05 -8.80
C THR A 284 -5.52 26.70 -9.17
N MET A 285 -4.87 27.46 -10.04
CA MET A 285 -3.63 27.12 -10.73
C MET A 285 -3.79 25.83 -11.56
N GLY A 286 -4.99 25.57 -12.10
CA GLY A 286 -5.28 24.45 -13.01
C GLY A 286 -5.48 23.08 -12.37
N ILE A 287 -5.45 22.04 -13.20
CA ILE A 287 -5.59 20.63 -12.82
C ILE A 287 -4.18 20.03 -12.71
N ARG A 288 -3.91 19.23 -11.66
CA ARG A 288 -2.57 18.64 -11.43
C ARG A 288 -2.63 17.14 -11.24
N LYS A 289 -1.58 16.46 -11.66
CA LYS A 289 -1.33 15.05 -11.29
C LYS A 289 -1.05 14.97 -9.78
N GLY A 290 -1.38 13.85 -9.17
CA GLY A 290 -1.23 13.68 -7.72
C GLY A 290 -2.31 14.39 -6.89
N GLU A 291 -3.32 15.01 -7.55
CA GLU A 291 -4.42 15.69 -6.87
C GLU A 291 -5.78 15.07 -7.22
N MET A 292 -6.74 15.34 -6.34
CA MET A 292 -8.12 14.92 -6.50
C MET A 292 -9.02 16.14 -6.68
N LEU A 293 -9.65 16.22 -7.86
CA LEU A 293 -10.65 17.24 -8.20
C LEU A 293 -12.06 16.65 -8.01
N LEU A 294 -12.91 17.30 -7.23
CA LEU A 294 -14.31 16.93 -7.07
C LEU A 294 -15.21 17.90 -7.84
N LEU A 295 -16.06 17.36 -8.73
CA LEU A 295 -17.13 18.10 -9.39
C LEU A 295 -18.47 17.78 -8.74
N THR A 296 -19.24 18.80 -8.37
CA THR A 296 -20.57 18.61 -7.78
C THR A 296 -21.59 19.57 -8.38
N ALA A 297 -22.86 19.15 -8.42
CA ALA A 297 -23.98 19.94 -8.86
C ALA A 297 -25.31 19.23 -8.55
N GLY A 298 -26.43 19.93 -8.69
CA GLY A 298 -27.76 19.32 -8.73
C GLY A 298 -27.92 18.33 -9.88
N THR A 299 -29.05 17.60 -9.88
CA THR A 299 -29.35 16.61 -10.92
C THR A 299 -29.58 17.27 -12.28
N GLY A 300 -29.00 16.73 -13.35
CA GLY A 300 -29.19 17.21 -14.73
C GLY A 300 -28.49 18.52 -15.06
N ILE A 301 -27.64 19.08 -14.16
CA ILE A 301 -26.99 20.39 -14.38
C ILE A 301 -25.82 20.34 -15.37
N GLY A 302 -25.23 19.14 -15.63
CA GLY A 302 -24.18 18.99 -16.63
C GLY A 302 -22.82 18.51 -16.08
N LYS A 303 -22.79 17.87 -14.89
CA LYS A 303 -21.55 17.32 -14.29
C LYS A 303 -20.76 16.41 -15.22
N SER A 304 -21.43 15.40 -15.79
CA SER A 304 -20.79 14.41 -16.68
C SER A 304 -20.29 15.05 -17.98
N THR A 305 -21.00 16.05 -18.51
CA THR A 305 -20.56 16.82 -19.67
C THR A 305 -19.25 17.56 -19.36
N MET A 306 -19.22 18.27 -18.22
CA MET A 306 -18.04 18.97 -17.76
C MET A 306 -16.84 18.04 -17.53
N ALA A 307 -17.08 16.89 -16.90
CA ALA A 307 -16.05 15.88 -16.68
C ALA A 307 -15.47 15.33 -18.00
N ARG A 308 -16.32 15.13 -19.02
CA ARG A 308 -15.90 14.70 -20.37
C ARG A 308 -15.12 15.78 -21.11
N GLU A 309 -15.49 17.05 -21.01
CA GLU A 309 -14.73 18.14 -21.62
C GLU A 309 -13.35 18.32 -20.99
N ILE A 310 -13.25 18.17 -19.67
CA ILE A 310 -11.96 18.11 -18.98
C ILE A 310 -11.12 16.94 -19.52
N ALA A 311 -11.70 15.72 -19.62
CA ALA A 311 -11.02 14.56 -20.17
C ALA A 311 -10.55 14.78 -21.60
N PHE A 312 -11.43 15.36 -22.45
CA PHE A 312 -11.13 15.63 -23.84
C PHE A 312 -9.98 16.64 -23.98
N LYS A 313 -10.00 17.72 -23.20
CA LYS A 313 -8.92 18.72 -23.19
C LYS A 313 -7.59 18.14 -22.72
N LEU A 314 -7.59 17.40 -21.59
CA LEU A 314 -6.40 16.76 -21.08
C LEU A 314 -5.77 15.80 -22.10
N LYS A 315 -6.59 15.08 -22.88
CA LYS A 315 -6.09 14.20 -23.93
C LYS A 315 -5.64 14.96 -25.17
N MET A 316 -6.49 15.83 -25.73
CA MET A 316 -6.27 16.40 -27.06
C MET A 316 -5.31 17.58 -27.06
N GLN A 317 -5.25 18.35 -25.97
CA GLN A 317 -4.40 19.54 -25.87
C GLN A 317 -3.15 19.31 -25.04
N ASP A 318 -3.28 18.53 -23.94
CA ASP A 318 -2.16 18.31 -23.02
C ASP A 318 -1.47 16.96 -23.24
N ASN A 319 -1.97 16.14 -24.18
CA ASN A 319 -1.43 14.82 -24.52
C ASN A 319 -1.33 13.85 -23.33
N MET A 320 -2.30 13.92 -22.41
CA MET A 320 -2.41 13.04 -21.26
C MET A 320 -3.21 11.78 -21.61
N LYS A 321 -2.84 10.64 -21.07
CA LYS A 321 -3.65 9.42 -21.16
C LYS A 321 -4.73 9.42 -20.10
N VAL A 322 -6.00 9.23 -20.49
CA VAL A 322 -7.15 9.42 -19.62
C VAL A 322 -7.98 8.13 -19.50
N GLY A 323 -8.14 7.65 -18.27
CA GLY A 323 -9.07 6.57 -17.93
C GLY A 323 -10.49 7.09 -17.67
N MET A 324 -11.49 6.47 -18.27
CA MET A 324 -12.90 6.86 -18.13
C MET A 324 -13.68 5.75 -17.38
N VAL A 325 -14.14 6.07 -16.19
CA VAL A 325 -14.98 5.20 -15.35
C VAL A 325 -16.35 5.86 -15.19
N MET A 326 -17.22 5.66 -16.21
CA MET A 326 -18.53 6.32 -16.34
C MET A 326 -19.62 5.32 -15.95
N LEU A 327 -20.03 5.31 -14.68
CA LEU A 327 -20.92 4.27 -14.13
C LEU A 327 -22.41 4.49 -14.47
N GLU A 328 -22.80 5.70 -14.88
CA GLU A 328 -24.19 6.00 -15.28
C GLU A 328 -24.46 5.73 -16.76
N GLU A 329 -23.44 5.49 -17.56
CA GLU A 329 -23.63 5.36 -19.01
C GLU A 329 -22.78 4.24 -19.60
N ASN A 330 -23.24 3.72 -20.74
CA ASN A 330 -22.49 2.68 -21.44
C ASN A 330 -21.36 3.30 -22.28
N LYS A 331 -20.34 2.45 -22.62
CA LYS A 331 -19.18 2.86 -23.41
C LYS A 331 -19.52 3.55 -24.72
N ASN A 332 -20.58 3.12 -25.42
CA ASN A 332 -20.94 3.69 -26.72
C ASN A 332 -21.46 5.14 -26.55
N LYS A 333 -22.16 5.44 -25.44
CA LYS A 333 -22.57 6.80 -25.14
C LYS A 333 -21.38 7.69 -24.82
N THR A 334 -20.47 7.22 -23.97
CA THR A 334 -19.22 7.95 -23.63
C THR A 334 -18.40 8.25 -24.89
N LEU A 335 -18.22 7.26 -25.79
CA LEU A 335 -17.49 7.46 -27.05
C LEU A 335 -18.19 8.49 -27.97
N ARG A 336 -19.52 8.42 -28.11
CA ARG A 336 -20.27 9.39 -28.92
C ARG A 336 -20.17 10.81 -28.37
N ASP A 337 -20.23 10.97 -27.04
CA ASP A 337 -20.16 12.25 -26.40
C ASP A 337 -18.74 12.86 -26.51
N LEU A 338 -17.68 12.03 -26.41
CA LEU A 338 -16.31 12.48 -26.70
C LEU A 338 -16.11 12.87 -28.17
N LEU A 339 -16.68 12.10 -29.12
CA LEU A 339 -16.68 12.47 -30.54
C LEU A 339 -17.49 13.75 -30.79
N SER A 340 -18.59 13.97 -30.05
CA SER A 340 -19.38 15.21 -30.15
C SER A 340 -18.51 16.44 -29.88
N ASN A 341 -17.60 16.36 -28.89
CA ASN A 341 -16.67 17.44 -28.61
C ASN A 341 -15.71 17.69 -29.78
N ALA A 342 -15.26 16.63 -30.46
CA ALA A 342 -14.33 16.75 -31.59
C ALA A 342 -15.00 17.38 -32.83
N VAL A 343 -16.25 17.04 -33.12
CA VAL A 343 -16.97 17.52 -34.31
C VAL A 343 -17.86 18.71 -34.04
N ALA A 344 -17.99 19.16 -32.78
CA ALA A 344 -18.89 20.18 -32.32
C ALA A 344 -20.34 19.96 -32.83
N LYS A 345 -20.85 18.75 -32.71
CA LYS A 345 -22.20 18.33 -33.10
C LYS A 345 -22.81 17.39 -32.07
N PRO A 346 -24.12 17.47 -31.76
CA PRO A 346 -24.79 16.61 -30.81
C PRO A 346 -25.02 15.19 -31.38
N LEU A 347 -23.98 14.37 -31.45
CA LEU A 347 -24.04 13.05 -32.06
C LEU A 347 -25.07 12.12 -31.44
N HIS A 348 -25.43 12.31 -30.19
CA HIS A 348 -26.49 11.53 -29.55
C HIS A 348 -27.87 11.76 -30.21
N LEU A 349 -28.11 12.95 -30.77
CA LEU A 349 -29.33 13.30 -31.53
C LEU A 349 -29.18 12.93 -33.01
N LEU A 350 -28.00 13.12 -33.57
CA LEU A 350 -27.73 12.99 -35.02
C LEU A 350 -27.25 11.61 -35.44
N TRP A 351 -27.07 10.66 -34.51
CA TRP A 351 -26.42 9.38 -34.78
C TRP A 351 -27.01 8.57 -35.92
N ASN A 352 -28.31 8.66 -36.14
CA ASN A 352 -29.01 7.92 -37.19
C ASN A 352 -29.00 8.65 -38.54
N THR A 353 -28.64 9.93 -38.60
CA THR A 353 -28.69 10.77 -39.80
C THR A 353 -27.29 11.16 -40.29
N ILE A 354 -26.29 11.14 -39.43
CA ILE A 354 -24.92 11.52 -39.79
C ILE A 354 -24.24 10.42 -40.62
N ASP A 355 -23.46 10.84 -41.63
CA ASP A 355 -22.60 9.89 -42.36
C ASP A 355 -21.48 9.37 -41.43
N LYS A 356 -21.51 8.06 -41.20
CA LYS A 356 -20.53 7.41 -40.33
C LYS A 356 -19.14 7.27 -40.96
N GLU A 357 -19.07 7.30 -42.27
CA GLU A 357 -17.77 7.25 -42.97
C GLU A 357 -16.97 8.54 -42.72
N GLU A 358 -17.64 9.68 -42.60
CA GLU A 358 -17.01 10.95 -42.23
C GLU A 358 -16.51 10.96 -40.77
N LEU A 359 -17.09 10.15 -39.89
CA LEU A 359 -16.69 10.06 -38.48
C LEU A 359 -15.47 9.15 -38.24
N LYS A 360 -15.19 8.21 -39.15
CA LYS A 360 -14.07 7.28 -38.97
C LYS A 360 -12.70 7.98 -38.82
N PRO A 361 -12.32 8.91 -39.68
CA PRO A 361 -11.06 9.66 -39.50
C PRO A 361 -11.01 10.45 -38.19
N VAL A 362 -12.14 11.00 -37.75
CA VAL A 362 -12.23 11.72 -36.47
C VAL A 362 -12.08 10.74 -35.31
N TYR A 363 -12.70 9.56 -35.40
CA TYR A 363 -12.53 8.51 -34.41
C TYR A 363 -11.06 8.09 -34.28
N ASP A 364 -10.39 7.88 -35.40
CA ASP A 364 -8.96 7.51 -35.40
C ASP A 364 -8.08 8.66 -34.83
N ALA A 365 -8.42 9.91 -35.10
CA ALA A 365 -7.73 11.06 -34.55
C ALA A 365 -7.89 11.22 -33.03
N VAL A 366 -9.05 10.86 -32.48
CA VAL A 366 -9.37 10.99 -31.04
C VAL A 366 -8.89 9.77 -30.25
N PHE A 367 -9.07 8.56 -30.80
CA PHE A 367 -8.90 7.32 -30.05
C PHE A 367 -7.77 6.41 -30.59
N GLY A 368 -7.29 6.66 -31.81
CA GLY A 368 -6.37 5.74 -32.52
C GLY A 368 -5.01 5.55 -31.84
N ASP A 369 -4.58 6.50 -31.04
CA ASP A 369 -3.32 6.41 -30.27
C ASP A 369 -3.47 5.72 -28.91
N GLY A 370 -4.70 5.27 -28.55
CA GLY A 370 -4.96 4.63 -27.26
C GLY A 370 -4.91 5.56 -26.04
N GLY A 371 -5.02 6.88 -26.25
CA GLY A 371 -4.98 7.87 -25.17
C GLY A 371 -6.23 7.94 -24.30
N PHE A 372 -7.32 7.25 -24.67
CA PHE A 372 -8.48 7.00 -23.82
C PHE A 372 -8.63 5.53 -23.50
N CYS A 373 -8.80 5.21 -22.22
CA CYS A 373 -9.10 3.87 -21.72
C CYS A 373 -10.46 3.90 -21.02
N LEU A 374 -11.42 3.05 -21.45
CA LEU A 374 -12.77 3.02 -20.88
C LEU A 374 -12.97 1.78 -20.03
N TYR A 375 -13.56 1.97 -18.84
CA TYR A 375 -14.10 0.89 -18.04
C TYR A 375 -15.51 0.54 -18.50
N ASP A 376 -15.70 -0.64 -19.07
CA ASP A 376 -17.01 -1.17 -19.49
C ASP A 376 -17.54 -2.09 -18.40
N HIS A 377 -18.55 -1.66 -17.66
CA HIS A 377 -19.11 -2.41 -16.56
C HIS A 377 -20.38 -3.16 -16.99
N PHE A 378 -20.44 -4.45 -16.69
CA PHE A 378 -21.62 -5.27 -16.82
C PHE A 378 -21.99 -5.88 -15.46
N GLY A 379 -23.11 -5.52 -14.87
CA GLY A 379 -23.65 -6.11 -13.64
C GLY A 379 -23.33 -5.34 -12.36
N SER A 380 -23.42 -6.02 -11.22
CA SER A 380 -23.21 -5.41 -9.90
C SER A 380 -21.75 -4.97 -9.70
N ILE A 381 -21.59 -3.76 -9.22
CA ILE A 381 -20.28 -3.18 -8.90
C ILE A 381 -19.91 -3.63 -7.48
N GLU A 382 -19.11 -4.68 -7.35
CA GLU A 382 -18.49 -5.02 -6.06
C GLU A 382 -17.37 -4.01 -5.79
N GLY A 383 -17.50 -3.25 -4.70
CA GLY A 383 -16.65 -2.09 -4.40
C GLY A 383 -15.13 -2.37 -4.36
N ASN A 384 -14.70 -3.58 -3.99
CA ASN A 384 -13.29 -3.95 -4.01
C ASN A 384 -12.76 -4.13 -5.44
N ASN A 385 -13.60 -4.61 -6.37
CA ASN A 385 -13.20 -4.82 -7.76
C ASN A 385 -13.02 -3.49 -8.51
N LEU A 386 -13.82 -2.46 -8.19
CA LEU A 386 -13.74 -1.15 -8.85
C LEU A 386 -12.40 -0.44 -8.59
N LEU A 387 -11.91 -0.45 -7.35
CA LEU A 387 -10.61 0.16 -7.00
C LEU A 387 -9.45 -0.53 -7.71
N GLU A 388 -9.49 -1.85 -7.86
CA GLU A 388 -8.50 -2.60 -8.63
C GLU A 388 -8.53 -2.25 -10.12
N LYS A 389 -9.73 -2.01 -10.68
CA LYS A 389 -9.87 -1.54 -12.07
C LYS A 389 -9.31 -0.13 -12.27
N ILE A 390 -9.58 0.79 -11.32
CA ILE A 390 -8.97 2.13 -11.35
C ILE A 390 -7.45 2.04 -11.21
N ARG A 391 -6.94 1.20 -10.30
CA ARG A 391 -5.50 0.93 -10.17
C ARG A 391 -4.92 0.41 -11.48
N PHE A 392 -5.57 -0.53 -12.14
CA PHE A 392 -5.10 -1.08 -13.41
C PHE A 392 -5.09 -0.03 -14.53
N LEU A 393 -6.10 0.85 -14.62
CA LEU A 393 -6.09 1.96 -15.57
C LEU A 393 -4.85 2.86 -15.36
N ILE A 394 -4.46 3.11 -14.12
CA ILE A 394 -3.30 3.95 -13.81
C ILE A 394 -1.99 3.19 -14.03
N THR A 395 -1.83 2.02 -13.40
CA THR A 395 -0.53 1.32 -13.36
C THR A 395 -0.30 0.37 -14.54
N GLY A 396 -1.37 -0.23 -15.06
CA GLY A 396 -1.33 -1.18 -16.18
C GLY A 396 -1.45 -0.50 -17.54
N GLU A 397 -2.44 0.39 -17.68
CA GLU A 397 -2.66 1.16 -18.91
C GLU A 397 -1.82 2.44 -18.98
N GLY A 398 -1.29 2.93 -17.84
CA GLY A 398 -0.50 4.14 -17.78
C GLY A 398 -1.31 5.43 -17.90
N CYS A 399 -2.55 5.44 -17.41
CA CYS A 399 -3.38 6.65 -17.41
C CYS A 399 -2.81 7.70 -16.44
N ASP A 400 -2.61 8.92 -16.94
CA ASP A 400 -2.19 10.08 -16.14
C ASP A 400 -3.32 10.65 -15.29
N PHE A 401 -4.54 10.56 -15.82
CA PHE A 401 -5.77 11.00 -15.16
C PHE A 401 -6.85 9.94 -15.25
N VAL A 402 -7.71 9.88 -14.23
CA VAL A 402 -8.93 9.07 -14.26
C VAL A 402 -10.15 9.96 -13.98
N ILE A 403 -11.15 9.88 -14.85
CA ILE A 403 -12.47 10.47 -14.62
C ILE A 403 -13.36 9.41 -13.99
N PHE A 404 -13.91 9.71 -12.82
CA PHE A 404 -14.76 8.80 -12.06
C PHE A 404 -16.16 9.40 -11.83
N ASP A 405 -17.13 8.97 -12.63
CA ASP A 405 -18.52 9.44 -12.61
C ASP A 405 -19.49 8.28 -12.33
N HIS A 406 -20.11 8.15 -11.13
CA HIS A 406 -19.95 8.96 -9.92
C HIS A 406 -19.91 8.09 -8.65
N VAL A 407 -19.47 8.69 -7.54
CA VAL A 407 -19.21 7.99 -6.25
C VAL A 407 -20.44 7.26 -5.70
N SER A 408 -21.65 7.82 -5.81
CA SER A 408 -22.84 7.22 -5.18
C SER A 408 -23.28 5.90 -5.82
N ILE A 409 -23.06 5.70 -7.12
CA ILE A 409 -23.35 4.41 -7.80
C ILE A 409 -22.35 3.35 -7.37
N ALA A 410 -21.07 3.70 -7.25
CA ALA A 410 -20.06 2.78 -6.81
C ALA A 410 -20.35 2.15 -5.44
N VAL A 411 -21.11 2.85 -4.62
CA VAL A 411 -21.45 2.44 -3.25
C VAL A 411 -22.80 1.71 -3.19
N SER A 412 -23.75 2.01 -4.12
CA SER A 412 -25.06 1.37 -4.14
C SER A 412 -25.05 -0.14 -4.46
N GLY A 413 -23.94 -0.65 -5.00
CA GLY A 413 -23.73 -2.08 -5.29
C GLY A 413 -23.11 -2.88 -4.13
N LEU A 414 -22.83 -2.25 -2.97
CA LEU A 414 -22.36 -2.94 -1.78
C LEU A 414 -23.58 -3.46 -1.00
N ASP A 415 -23.53 -4.73 -0.57
CA ASP A 415 -24.62 -5.44 0.13
C ASP A 415 -25.36 -4.55 1.14
N GLU A 416 -26.68 -4.44 0.97
CA GLU A 416 -27.59 -3.60 1.78
C GLU A 416 -27.65 -3.96 3.27
N SER A 417 -27.06 -5.07 3.68
CA SER A 417 -27.31 -5.65 5.00
C SER A 417 -26.43 -5.12 6.15
N SER A 418 -25.35 -4.36 5.90
CA SER A 418 -24.41 -4.01 6.98
C SER A 418 -23.65 -2.69 6.92
N VAL A 419 -23.63 -1.96 5.79
CA VAL A 419 -22.80 -0.75 5.67
C VAL A 419 -23.65 0.48 5.35
N ASN A 420 -23.64 1.47 6.22
CA ASN A 420 -24.23 2.77 5.97
C ASN A 420 -23.54 3.41 4.73
N GLU A 421 -24.32 3.88 3.75
CA GLU A 421 -23.85 4.55 2.52
C GLU A 421 -22.74 5.59 2.79
N ARG A 422 -22.85 6.33 3.90
CA ARG A 422 -21.83 7.31 4.31
C ARG A 422 -20.47 6.68 4.56
N LYS A 423 -20.44 5.57 5.32
CA LYS A 423 -19.19 4.85 5.61
C LYS A 423 -18.56 4.28 4.35
N ALA A 424 -19.38 3.80 3.42
CA ALA A 424 -18.89 3.25 2.17
C ALA A 424 -18.28 4.35 1.27
N ILE A 425 -18.91 5.53 1.19
CA ILE A 425 -18.32 6.70 0.52
C ILE A 425 -17.00 7.10 1.19
N ASP A 426 -16.93 7.11 2.51
CA ASP A 426 -15.74 7.46 3.27
C ASP A 426 -14.57 6.51 2.97
N MET A 427 -14.86 5.20 2.99
CA MET A 427 -13.87 4.18 2.66
C MET A 427 -13.38 4.30 1.21
N LEU A 428 -14.31 4.50 0.26
CA LEU A 428 -13.97 4.65 -1.15
C LEU A 428 -13.07 5.88 -1.38
N MET A 429 -13.47 7.05 -0.85
CA MET A 429 -12.70 8.27 -0.99
C MET A 429 -11.31 8.17 -0.35
N THR A 430 -11.21 7.54 0.82
CA THR A 430 -9.93 7.29 1.50
C THR A 430 -9.02 6.39 0.67
N LYS A 431 -9.56 5.32 0.08
CA LYS A 431 -8.80 4.41 -0.78
C LYS A 431 -8.40 5.06 -2.11
N LEU A 432 -9.28 5.89 -2.71
CA LEU A 432 -8.93 6.67 -3.89
C LEU A 432 -7.80 7.67 -3.60
N ARG A 433 -7.83 8.33 -2.43
CA ARG A 433 -6.75 9.22 -2.02
C ARG A 433 -5.42 8.48 -1.87
N ALA A 434 -5.44 7.33 -1.20
CA ALA A 434 -4.25 6.48 -1.07
C ALA A 434 -3.68 6.07 -2.44
N LEU A 435 -4.56 5.75 -3.40
CA LEU A 435 -4.16 5.42 -4.77
C LEU A 435 -3.53 6.62 -5.50
N VAL A 436 -4.07 7.83 -5.33
CA VAL A 436 -3.50 9.07 -5.87
C VAL A 436 -2.09 9.32 -5.30
N GLU A 437 -1.92 9.19 -3.98
CA GLU A 437 -0.63 9.36 -3.29
C GLU A 437 0.41 8.33 -3.75
N GLU A 438 -0.03 7.08 -3.93
CA GLU A 438 0.85 5.98 -4.32
C GLU A 438 1.32 6.09 -5.78
N THR A 439 0.41 6.51 -6.67
CA THR A 439 0.66 6.47 -8.12
C THR A 439 1.05 7.81 -8.72
N GLY A 440 0.76 8.91 -8.04
CA GLY A 440 0.94 10.27 -8.57
C GLY A 440 -0.04 10.63 -9.70
N ALA A 441 -1.06 9.81 -10.00
CA ALA A 441 -2.07 10.12 -11.01
C ALA A 441 -3.09 11.14 -10.50
N GLY A 442 -3.69 11.93 -11.39
CA GLY A 442 -4.81 12.83 -11.07
C GLY A 442 -6.16 12.10 -11.15
N ILE A 443 -7.08 12.40 -10.26
CA ILE A 443 -8.44 11.84 -10.32
C ILE A 443 -9.47 12.97 -10.29
N VAL A 444 -10.36 12.97 -11.29
CA VAL A 444 -11.57 13.84 -11.32
C VAL A 444 -12.75 13.00 -10.89
N VAL A 445 -13.33 13.34 -9.75
CA VAL A 445 -14.45 12.62 -9.13
C VAL A 445 -15.73 13.43 -9.27
N VAL A 446 -16.80 12.78 -9.70
CA VAL A 446 -18.15 13.39 -9.74
C VAL A 446 -18.96 12.93 -8.54
N SER A 447 -19.64 13.86 -7.88
CA SER A 447 -20.53 13.58 -6.75
C SER A 447 -21.85 14.34 -6.87
N HIS A 448 -22.92 13.71 -6.36
CA HIS A 448 -24.22 14.37 -6.19
C HIS A 448 -24.27 15.17 -4.88
N LEU A 449 -25.16 16.19 -4.90
CA LEU A 449 -25.54 16.91 -3.69
C LEU A 449 -26.55 16.09 -2.88
N ARG A 450 -26.61 16.33 -1.58
CA ARG A 450 -27.73 15.86 -0.76
C ARG A 450 -29.01 16.62 -1.16
N LYS A 451 -30.19 16.07 -0.88
CA LYS A 451 -31.45 16.79 -1.06
C LYS A 451 -31.40 18.06 -0.22
N GLY A 452 -31.68 19.22 -0.88
CA GLY A 452 -31.72 20.51 -0.22
C GLY A 452 -32.82 20.57 0.86
N ASP A 453 -32.64 21.47 1.81
CA ASP A 453 -33.64 21.72 2.84
C ASP A 453 -34.84 22.46 2.19
N THR A 454 -36.06 22.14 2.61
CA THR A 454 -37.31 22.75 2.02
C THR A 454 -37.40 24.25 2.19
N LYS A 455 -36.48 24.87 2.91
CA LYS A 455 -36.42 26.33 3.17
C LYS A 455 -35.46 27.10 2.25
N THR A 456 -34.69 26.41 1.40
CA THR A 456 -33.71 27.02 0.50
C THR A 456 -34.16 26.90 -0.95
N VAL A 457 -33.68 27.78 -1.84
CA VAL A 457 -33.89 27.67 -3.28
C VAL A 457 -33.32 26.34 -3.75
N PRO A 458 -34.08 25.48 -4.46
CA PRO A 458 -33.57 24.21 -4.98
C PRO A 458 -32.36 24.44 -5.90
N PHE A 459 -31.43 23.50 -5.89
CA PHE A 459 -30.22 23.58 -6.73
C PHE A 459 -30.54 23.61 -8.22
N GLU A 460 -31.63 22.95 -8.63
CA GLU A 460 -32.15 22.94 -10.00
C GLU A 460 -32.82 24.28 -10.40
N GLN A 461 -33.05 25.16 -9.42
CA GLN A 461 -33.57 26.53 -9.62
C GLN A 461 -32.48 27.60 -9.37
N GLY A 462 -31.21 27.20 -9.41
CA GLY A 462 -30.07 28.11 -9.25
C GLY A 462 -29.69 28.41 -7.81
N GLY A 463 -30.09 27.57 -6.85
CA GLY A 463 -29.66 27.69 -5.46
C GLY A 463 -28.14 27.60 -5.33
N THR A 464 -27.57 28.46 -4.50
CA THR A 464 -26.13 28.51 -4.24
C THR A 464 -25.69 27.27 -3.49
N ILE A 465 -24.59 26.66 -3.96
CA ILE A 465 -24.02 25.42 -3.39
C ILE A 465 -22.91 25.77 -2.40
N SER A 466 -22.94 25.11 -1.25
CA SER A 466 -21.91 25.17 -0.21
C SER A 466 -21.26 23.80 0.01
N LEU A 467 -20.15 23.77 0.77
CA LEU A 467 -19.53 22.51 1.18
C LEU A 467 -20.49 21.64 2.00
N ASP A 468 -21.47 22.25 2.70
CA ASP A 468 -22.42 21.51 3.53
C ASP A 468 -23.48 20.77 2.73
N ASP A 469 -23.64 21.08 1.45
CA ASP A 469 -24.58 20.43 0.55
C ASP A 469 -24.06 19.17 -0.11
N LEU A 470 -22.78 18.83 0.08
CA LEU A 470 -22.21 17.59 -0.41
C LEU A 470 -22.86 16.38 0.26
N ARG A 471 -23.28 15.40 -0.56
CA ARG A 471 -23.95 14.18 -0.10
C ARG A 471 -22.94 13.26 0.61
N GLY A 472 -23.25 12.83 1.82
CA GLY A 472 -22.44 11.86 2.55
C GLY A 472 -21.78 12.44 3.79
N SER A 473 -20.55 12.04 4.02
CA SER A 473 -19.78 12.42 5.19
C SER A 473 -18.85 13.60 4.94
N GLY A 474 -18.13 14.00 5.98
CA GLY A 474 -17.10 15.02 5.90
C GLY A 474 -15.96 14.71 4.92
N THR A 475 -15.75 13.44 4.50
CA THR A 475 -14.66 13.05 3.61
C THR A 475 -14.73 13.67 2.23
N LEU A 476 -15.94 13.83 1.64
CA LEU A 476 -16.12 14.54 0.37
C LEU A 476 -15.73 16.03 0.45
N LYS A 477 -15.76 16.64 1.64
CA LYS A 477 -15.27 17.99 1.88
C LYS A 477 -13.77 18.04 2.16
N GLN A 478 -13.27 17.02 2.85
CA GLN A 478 -11.91 17.02 3.38
C GLN A 478 -10.87 16.45 2.41
N ILE A 479 -11.17 15.32 1.77
CA ILE A 479 -10.19 14.56 0.96
C ILE A 479 -9.82 15.28 -0.35
N PRO A 480 -10.74 15.74 -1.21
CA PRO A 480 -10.37 16.39 -2.46
C PRO A 480 -9.51 17.63 -2.24
N ASP A 481 -8.57 17.87 -3.14
CA ASP A 481 -7.70 19.06 -3.12
C ASP A 481 -8.44 20.28 -3.66
N THR A 482 -9.23 20.10 -4.72
CA THR A 482 -10.07 21.14 -5.31
C THR A 482 -11.51 20.63 -5.41
N ILE A 483 -12.48 21.49 -5.08
CA ILE A 483 -13.92 21.20 -5.18
C ILE A 483 -14.58 22.29 -5.99
N LEU A 484 -15.20 21.90 -7.11
CA LEU A 484 -15.95 22.77 -8.00
C LEU A 484 -17.44 22.46 -7.94
N ALA A 485 -18.25 23.49 -7.86
CA ALA A 485 -19.70 23.42 -7.91
C ALA A 485 -20.25 24.10 -9.15
N LEU A 486 -21.27 23.48 -9.76
CA LEU A 486 -22.03 24.02 -10.86
C LEU A 486 -23.44 24.43 -10.38
N GLU A 487 -23.79 25.68 -10.54
CA GLU A 487 -25.09 26.25 -10.21
C GLU A 487 -25.81 26.63 -11.51
N ARG A 488 -27.06 26.22 -11.70
CA ARG A 488 -27.86 26.52 -12.90
C ARG A 488 -29.34 26.59 -12.56
N ASN A 489 -30.01 27.58 -13.09
CA ASN A 489 -31.48 27.67 -13.00
C ASN A 489 -32.14 27.02 -14.23
N GLN A 490 -32.49 25.73 -14.12
CA GLN A 490 -33.18 24.99 -15.18
C GLN A 490 -34.65 25.40 -15.39
N GLN A 491 -35.20 26.22 -14.47
CA GLN A 491 -36.59 26.68 -14.48
C GLN A 491 -36.70 28.16 -14.84
N ALA A 492 -35.60 28.78 -15.31
CA ALA A 492 -35.66 30.15 -15.80
C ALA A 492 -36.59 30.26 -17.02
N ASP A 493 -37.31 31.37 -17.16
CA ASP A 493 -38.20 31.62 -18.30
C ASP A 493 -37.39 31.89 -19.59
N ASP A 494 -36.28 32.56 -19.45
CA ASP A 494 -35.34 32.84 -20.54
C ASP A 494 -34.44 31.62 -20.85
N GLU A 495 -34.31 31.26 -22.15
CA GLU A 495 -33.55 30.10 -22.61
C GLU A 495 -32.03 30.30 -22.40
N ASP A 496 -31.49 31.50 -22.50
CA ASP A 496 -30.08 31.77 -22.29
C ASP A 496 -29.73 31.66 -20.81
N MET A 497 -30.56 32.26 -19.96
CA MET A 497 -30.45 32.08 -18.50
C MET A 497 -30.58 30.60 -18.09
N LYS A 498 -31.49 29.86 -18.73
CA LYS A 498 -31.74 28.45 -18.50
C LYS A 498 -30.52 27.59 -18.86
N ASN A 499 -29.72 27.98 -19.85
CA ASN A 499 -28.50 27.28 -20.28
C ASN A 499 -27.20 27.84 -19.66
N THR A 500 -27.29 28.92 -18.89
CA THR A 500 -26.15 29.54 -18.21
C THR A 500 -25.86 28.83 -16.90
N LEU A 501 -24.60 28.45 -16.72
CA LEU A 501 -24.05 27.83 -15.52
C LEU A 501 -23.14 28.82 -14.81
N LYS A 502 -23.23 28.88 -13.49
CA LYS A 502 -22.25 29.56 -12.64
C LYS A 502 -21.27 28.53 -12.12
N LEU A 503 -19.98 28.75 -12.33
CA LEU A 503 -18.91 27.89 -11.85
C LEU A 503 -18.33 28.48 -10.57
N ARG A 504 -18.30 27.70 -9.51
CA ARG A 504 -17.84 28.13 -8.20
C ARG A 504 -16.75 27.20 -7.66
N VAL A 505 -15.67 27.79 -7.18
CA VAL A 505 -14.64 27.07 -6.38
C VAL A 505 -15.11 27.07 -4.93
N LEU A 506 -15.46 25.88 -4.42
CA LEU A 506 -15.82 25.70 -3.00
C LEU A 506 -14.59 25.48 -2.12
N LYS A 507 -13.53 24.91 -2.70
CA LYS A 507 -12.28 24.62 -2.02
C LYS A 507 -11.14 24.51 -3.04
N CYS A 508 -9.99 25.06 -2.71
CA CYS A 508 -8.74 24.80 -3.38
C CYS A 508 -7.62 24.77 -2.33
N ARG A 509 -6.99 23.61 -2.10
CA ARG A 509 -5.90 23.48 -1.14
C ARG A 509 -4.64 24.21 -1.59
N PHE A 510 -4.39 24.22 -2.90
CA PHE A 510 -3.15 24.74 -3.46
C PHE A 510 -3.05 26.27 -3.33
N THR A 511 -4.13 26.98 -3.64
CA THR A 511 -4.15 28.47 -3.62
C THR A 511 -4.88 29.05 -2.41
N GLY A 512 -5.79 28.29 -1.79
CA GLY A 512 -6.72 28.79 -0.78
C GLY A 512 -7.88 29.62 -1.34
N ASN A 513 -7.94 29.87 -2.66
CA ASN A 513 -8.95 30.69 -3.28
C ASN A 513 -10.29 29.96 -3.35
N THR A 514 -11.37 30.70 -3.11
CA THR A 514 -12.77 30.24 -3.21
C THR A 514 -13.66 31.36 -3.79
N GLY A 515 -14.81 30.99 -4.32
CA GLY A 515 -15.78 31.94 -4.84
C GLY A 515 -16.21 31.63 -6.27
N LEU A 516 -16.90 32.63 -6.89
CA LEU A 516 -17.32 32.52 -8.29
C LEU A 516 -16.10 32.57 -9.21
N ALA A 517 -16.02 31.61 -10.13
CA ALA A 517 -14.88 31.44 -11.03
C ALA A 517 -15.23 31.66 -12.51
N GLY A 518 -16.48 32.02 -12.83
CA GLY A 518 -16.90 32.30 -14.18
C GLY A 518 -18.35 31.89 -14.46
N TYR A 519 -18.78 32.23 -15.65
CA TYR A 519 -20.06 31.82 -16.22
C TYR A 519 -19.82 31.04 -17.50
N LEU A 520 -20.57 29.96 -17.65
CA LEU A 520 -20.50 29.07 -18.80
C LEU A 520 -21.89 28.91 -19.40
N ARG A 521 -21.99 28.64 -20.70
CA ARG A 521 -23.24 28.34 -21.39
C ARG A 521 -23.15 26.99 -22.08
N PHE A 522 -24.15 26.15 -21.89
CA PHE A 522 -24.27 24.93 -22.65
C PHE A 522 -24.87 25.20 -24.01
N ASN A 523 -24.12 24.97 -25.07
CA ASN A 523 -24.54 25.12 -26.45
C ASN A 523 -25.16 23.79 -26.94
N LYS A 524 -26.50 23.80 -27.12
CA LYS A 524 -27.25 22.61 -27.57
C LYS A 524 -26.90 22.18 -29.00
N SER A 525 -26.46 23.12 -29.86
CA SER A 525 -26.16 22.87 -31.28
C SER A 525 -24.80 22.18 -31.47
N THR A 526 -23.85 22.46 -30.59
CA THR A 526 -22.49 21.88 -30.60
C THR A 526 -22.33 20.75 -29.56
N ASN A 527 -23.22 20.69 -28.57
CA ASN A 527 -23.13 19.79 -27.41
C ASN A 527 -21.88 20.07 -26.54
N THR A 528 -21.43 21.32 -26.50
CA THR A 528 -20.25 21.78 -25.76
C THR A 528 -20.60 22.88 -24.76
N ILE A 529 -19.68 23.09 -23.81
CA ILE A 529 -19.73 24.19 -22.86
C ILE A 529 -18.84 25.34 -23.38
N GLU A 530 -19.33 26.54 -23.35
CA GLU A 530 -18.65 27.75 -23.84
C GLU A 530 -18.55 28.79 -22.73
N ASP A 531 -17.54 29.65 -22.78
CA ASP A 531 -17.40 30.79 -21.88
C ASP A 531 -18.47 31.87 -22.20
N VAL A 532 -18.95 32.52 -21.17
CA VAL A 532 -19.88 33.68 -21.29
C VAL A 532 -19.27 34.87 -20.60
N ASP A 533 -19.25 36.02 -21.30
CA ASP A 533 -18.81 37.28 -20.70
C ASP A 533 -19.82 37.71 -19.61
N PRO A 534 -19.35 38.01 -18.39
CA PRO A 534 -20.20 38.53 -17.33
C PRO A 534 -21.00 39.80 -17.71
N LEU A 535 -20.48 40.58 -18.65
CA LEU A 535 -21.14 41.78 -19.16
C LEU A 535 -22.38 41.45 -20.01
N GLU A 536 -22.38 40.35 -20.77
CA GLU A 536 -23.56 39.88 -21.52
C GLU A 536 -24.71 39.54 -20.57
N ILE A 537 -24.41 38.91 -19.43
CA ILE A 537 -25.42 38.55 -18.42
C ILE A 537 -26.01 39.77 -17.70
N GLN A 538 -25.28 40.90 -17.63
CA GLN A 538 -25.77 42.14 -17.01
C GLN A 538 -26.60 42.96 -17.97
N SER A 539 -26.26 42.99 -19.28
CA SER A 539 -27.03 43.69 -20.31
C SER A 539 -28.43 43.11 -20.45
N ASP A 540 -28.56 41.78 -20.37
CA ASP A 540 -29.87 41.10 -20.44
C ASP A 540 -30.78 41.47 -19.26
N LYS A 541 -30.23 41.75 -18.07
CA LYS A 541 -30.98 42.22 -16.90
C LYS A 541 -31.41 43.70 -17.00
N GLU A 542 -30.67 44.53 -17.69
CA GLU A 542 -31.00 45.93 -17.88
C GLU A 542 -32.03 46.16 -19.00
N GLU A 543 -32.06 45.30 -20.03
CA GLU A 543 -33.07 45.32 -21.08
C GLU A 543 -34.44 44.86 -20.56
N ASP A 544 -34.51 43.80 -19.75
CA ASP A 544 -35.74 43.33 -19.10
C ASP A 544 -36.31 44.37 -18.11
N SER A 545 -35.46 45.19 -17.49
CA SER A 545 -35.90 46.26 -16.58
C SER A 545 -36.40 47.51 -17.30
N LYS A 546 -36.15 47.62 -18.61
CA LYS A 546 -36.55 48.78 -19.44
C LYS A 546 -37.78 48.54 -20.33
N CYS A 547 -38.39 47.36 -20.25
CA CYS A 547 -39.66 47.12 -20.94
C CYS A 547 -40.83 47.60 -20.06
N PRO A 548 -41.40 48.84 -20.26
CA PRO A 548 -42.59 49.23 -19.59
C PRO A 548 -43.73 48.79 -20.51
N PHE A 549 -44.31 47.62 -20.21
CA PHE A 549 -45.73 47.25 -20.44
C PHE A 549 -45.85 45.73 -20.35
#